data_b9f9c0f984a2fc823e711e329fd92bee
#
_entry.id   b9f9c0f984a2fc823e711e329fd92bee
#
_cell.length_a   1.000
_cell.length_b   1.000
_cell.length_c   1.000
_cell.angle_alpha   90.00
_cell.angle_beta   90.00
_cell.angle_gamma   90.00
#
_symmetry.space_group_name_H-M   'P 1'
#
loop_
_entity.id
_entity.type
_entity.pdbx_description
1 polymer ?
#
loop_
_entity_poly.entity_id
_entity_poly.type
_entity_poly.pdbx_seq_one_letter_code
_entity_poly.pdbx_strand_id
1 'polypeptide(L)'
;LPEQKALPEQKALPEQKALPEQKALPEQKALPEQKALPEEKPLAKEKALPIIAITGSAGKTTSKAFLASILSVKWNIFESKDYWNTTEHTKKHKEEINASHEAVVLEYGMAYPGIITNHCSIIQPNISIVTNIGLAHVGNFDGDIKGVAKAKSELIHGMDQNGLLILNKDDDNSKYLETQQFKGKILTVGIHSTADYQAYDIQYKDIGMSFKIKLHGQEIAMYIPILGEHHVYNALNAIAVADYLGFSPADIKTGLNFKKPPRRLTIYNCRDNITVIDDTVHSHPQGVRAAIDVLTNIAKKRKIAIIGQMRELGDLREEEYRKLGEYIYEHNIDLFITYGFRTEEMGAAAKAVGMDPSKIYHFLNKDELHELLEKVIQPHDTILVKGASKTNMFDTVKFLDQKFQE
;
A
#
# COMPACT_ATOMS: atom_id res chain seq x y z
N LEU A 1 24.29 -42.04 51.79
CA LEU A 1 23.85 -43.25 51.05
C LEU A 1 22.71 -43.93 51.81
N PRO A 2 21.53 -44.09 51.28
CA PRO A 2 20.65 -45.19 51.59
C PRO A 2 20.36 -46.03 50.33
N GLU A 3 20.16 -47.31 50.61
CA GLU A 3 20.07 -48.49 49.80
C GLU A 3 18.89 -48.50 48.82
N GLN A 4 19.16 -49.02 47.63
CA GLN A 4 18.17 -49.39 46.63
C GLN A 4 17.41 -50.64 47.04
N LYS A 5 16.07 -50.61 47.16
CA LYS A 5 15.21 -51.77 47.29
C LYS A 5 14.85 -52.28 45.88
N ALA A 6 15.09 -53.60 45.71
CA ALA A 6 14.79 -54.37 44.53
C ALA A 6 13.26 -54.50 44.27
N LEU A 7 12.88 -54.45 42.98
CA LEU A 7 11.52 -54.72 42.46
C LEU A 7 11.23 -56.25 42.44
N PRO A 8 10.02 -56.69 42.70
CA PRO A 8 9.66 -58.11 42.67
C PRO A 8 9.39 -58.59 41.26
N GLU A 9 9.74 -59.88 41.03
CA GLU A 9 9.60 -60.67 39.83
C GLU A 9 8.16 -60.76 39.30
N GLN A 10 7.99 -60.60 37.99
CA GLN A 10 6.71 -60.80 37.31
C GLN A 10 6.42 -62.32 37.13
N LYS A 11 5.25 -62.76 37.59
CA LYS A 11 4.71 -64.13 37.40
C LYS A 11 4.26 -64.29 35.92
N ALA A 12 4.63 -65.45 35.35
CA ALA A 12 4.25 -65.91 34.02
C ALA A 12 2.74 -66.10 33.86
N LEU A 13 2.19 -65.66 32.70
CA LEU A 13 0.79 -65.89 32.29
C LEU A 13 0.59 -67.33 31.78
N PRO A 14 -0.56 -67.93 32.01
CA PRO A 14 -0.85 -69.30 31.55
C PRO A 14 -1.19 -69.37 30.07
N GLU A 15 -0.83 -70.50 29.41
CA GLU A 15 -1.04 -70.83 28.00
C GLU A 15 -2.52 -70.79 27.59
N GLN A 16 -2.78 -70.12 26.48
CA GLN A 16 -4.12 -70.10 25.85
C GLN A 16 -4.40 -71.43 25.14
N LYS A 17 -5.53 -72.06 25.46
CA LYS A 17 -6.07 -73.24 24.77
C LYS A 17 -6.56 -72.90 23.35
N ALA A 18 -6.22 -73.72 22.38
CA ALA A 18 -6.65 -73.61 21.01
C ALA A 18 -8.19 -73.70 20.85
N LEU A 19 -8.73 -72.80 20.00
CA LEU A 19 -10.14 -72.77 19.60
C LEU A 19 -10.43 -73.80 18.52
N PRO A 20 -11.62 -74.42 18.47
CA PRO A 20 -11.99 -75.40 17.49
C PRO A 20 -12.27 -74.79 16.13
N GLU A 21 -11.97 -75.57 15.04
CA GLU A 21 -12.16 -75.28 13.64
C GLU A 21 -13.61 -74.87 13.30
N GLN A 22 -13.76 -73.67 12.63
CA GLN A 22 -15.05 -73.23 12.09
C GLN A 22 -15.38 -73.94 10.81
N LYS A 23 -16.57 -74.49 10.75
CA LYS A 23 -17.17 -75.12 9.54
C LYS A 23 -17.40 -74.06 8.46
N ALA A 24 -17.05 -74.34 7.21
CA ALA A 24 -17.26 -73.54 6.04
C ALA A 24 -18.74 -73.16 5.86
N LEU A 25 -19.02 -71.89 5.62
CA LEU A 25 -20.33 -71.34 5.22
C LEU A 25 -20.57 -71.61 3.71
N PRO A 26 -21.82 -71.85 3.27
CA PRO A 26 -22.13 -72.01 1.88
C PRO A 26 -21.99 -70.74 1.05
N GLU A 27 -21.56 -70.96 -0.24
CA GLU A 27 -21.36 -69.85 -1.23
C GLU A 27 -22.60 -68.94 -1.36
N GLN A 28 -22.43 -67.64 -1.14
CA GLN A 28 -23.45 -66.65 -1.45
C GLN A 28 -23.51 -66.40 -2.96
N LYS A 29 -24.71 -66.54 -3.56
CA LYS A 29 -25.01 -66.18 -4.94
C LYS A 29 -24.68 -64.72 -5.17
N ALA A 30 -23.97 -64.43 -6.25
CA ALA A 30 -23.63 -63.06 -6.68
C ALA A 30 -24.91 -62.19 -6.85
N LEU A 31 -24.93 -61.03 -6.21
CA LEU A 31 -25.94 -59.99 -6.43
C LEU A 31 -25.70 -59.33 -7.81
N PRO A 32 -26.75 -58.92 -8.55
CA PRO A 32 -26.59 -58.23 -9.81
C PRO A 32 -25.87 -56.90 -9.63
N GLU A 33 -24.96 -56.59 -10.56
CA GLU A 33 -24.21 -55.29 -10.61
C GLU A 33 -25.17 -54.11 -10.53
N GLN A 34 -25.06 -53.35 -9.47
CA GLN A 34 -25.70 -52.04 -9.39
C GLN A 34 -25.03 -51.12 -10.43
N LYS A 35 -25.80 -50.64 -11.42
CA LYS A 35 -25.39 -49.59 -12.33
C LYS A 35 -24.90 -48.42 -11.48
N ALA A 36 -23.63 -48.00 -11.67
CA ALA A 36 -23.07 -46.81 -11.06
C ALA A 36 -23.98 -45.62 -11.38
N LEU A 37 -24.48 -44.97 -10.34
CA LEU A 37 -25.12 -43.67 -10.46
C LEU A 37 -24.09 -42.69 -11.05
N PRO A 38 -24.47 -41.82 -11.98
CA PRO A 38 -23.54 -40.82 -12.50
C PRO A 38 -23.00 -40.01 -11.31
N GLU A 39 -21.68 -39.91 -11.21
CA GLU A 39 -21.01 -39.02 -10.25
C GLU A 39 -21.61 -37.62 -10.42
N GLU A 40 -22.38 -37.15 -9.42
CA GLU A 40 -22.75 -35.76 -9.33
C GLU A 40 -21.44 -34.96 -9.28
N LYS A 41 -21.11 -34.26 -10.38
CA LYS A 41 -20.07 -33.25 -10.38
C LYS A 41 -20.37 -32.33 -9.19
N PRO A 42 -19.41 -32.13 -8.25
CA PRO A 42 -19.66 -31.20 -7.15
C PRO A 42 -20.09 -29.89 -7.77
N LEU A 43 -21.25 -29.39 -7.39
CA LEU A 43 -21.72 -28.04 -7.73
C LEU A 43 -20.56 -27.13 -7.42
N ALA A 44 -19.98 -26.49 -8.44
CA ALA A 44 -18.99 -25.44 -8.27
C ALA A 44 -19.65 -24.43 -7.34
N LYS A 45 -19.14 -24.29 -6.10
CA LYS A 45 -19.57 -23.21 -5.19
C LYS A 45 -19.48 -21.94 -6.01
N GLU A 46 -20.59 -21.27 -6.27
CA GLU A 46 -20.58 -19.97 -6.92
C GLU A 46 -19.52 -19.14 -6.20
N LYS A 47 -18.46 -18.81 -6.94
CA LYS A 47 -17.31 -18.08 -6.36
C LYS A 47 -17.84 -16.69 -6.00
N ALA A 48 -17.98 -16.40 -4.70
CA ALA A 48 -18.47 -15.11 -4.26
C ALA A 48 -17.71 -13.98 -4.96
N LEU A 49 -18.41 -12.97 -5.43
CA LEU A 49 -17.82 -11.80 -6.09
C LEU A 49 -16.69 -11.22 -5.21
N PRO A 50 -15.45 -11.14 -5.69
CA PRO A 50 -14.39 -10.46 -4.96
C PRO A 50 -14.71 -8.96 -4.82
N ILE A 51 -14.92 -8.51 -3.61
CA ILE A 51 -15.12 -7.09 -3.26
C ILE A 51 -13.92 -6.66 -2.43
N ILE A 52 -13.07 -5.87 -3.02
CA ILE A 52 -11.79 -5.44 -2.44
C ILE A 52 -11.93 -4.00 -1.96
N ALA A 53 -11.68 -3.74 -0.67
CA ALA A 53 -11.62 -2.39 -0.11
C ALA A 53 -10.20 -2.05 0.35
N ILE A 54 -9.75 -0.85 0.02
CA ILE A 54 -8.40 -0.37 0.31
C ILE A 54 -8.48 0.88 1.18
N THR A 55 -7.87 0.84 2.37
CA THR A 55 -7.66 2.00 3.24
C THR A 55 -6.20 2.15 3.62
N GLY A 56 -5.87 3.22 4.32
CA GLY A 56 -4.53 3.52 4.81
C GLY A 56 -4.26 5.03 4.84
N SER A 57 -3.15 5.43 5.42
CA SER A 57 -2.75 6.84 5.48
C SER A 57 -2.21 7.34 4.15
N ALA A 58 -1.48 6.49 3.42
CA ALA A 58 -0.94 6.78 2.09
C ALA A 58 -1.07 5.53 1.18
N GLY A 59 -0.90 5.69 -0.14
CA GLY A 59 -0.82 4.59 -1.09
C GLY A 59 -2.15 3.99 -1.56
N LYS A 60 -3.29 4.36 -0.97
CA LYS A 60 -4.63 3.82 -1.32
C LYS A 60 -4.91 3.85 -2.82
N THR A 61 -4.92 5.03 -3.41
CA THR A 61 -5.26 5.24 -4.83
C THR A 61 -4.27 4.50 -5.76
N THR A 62 -2.99 4.46 -5.40
CA THR A 62 -1.97 3.78 -6.20
C THR A 62 -2.09 2.26 -6.10
N SER A 63 -2.31 1.71 -4.89
CA SER A 63 -2.59 0.27 -4.71
C SER A 63 -3.86 -0.14 -5.44
N LYS A 64 -4.91 0.69 -5.38
CA LYS A 64 -6.15 0.51 -6.13
C LYS A 64 -5.89 0.44 -7.63
N ALA A 65 -5.16 1.41 -8.18
CA ALA A 65 -4.87 1.49 -9.61
C ALA A 65 -4.03 0.30 -10.10
N PHE A 66 -3.02 -0.14 -9.33
CA PHE A 66 -2.28 -1.37 -9.65
C PHE A 66 -3.19 -2.59 -9.66
N LEU A 67 -4.00 -2.78 -8.61
CA LEU A 67 -4.88 -3.93 -8.50
C LEU A 67 -5.92 -3.94 -9.62
N ALA A 68 -6.57 -2.82 -9.87
CA ALA A 68 -7.54 -2.68 -10.95
C ALA A 68 -6.91 -3.03 -12.31
N SER A 69 -5.72 -2.51 -12.59
CA SER A 69 -4.99 -2.82 -13.82
C SER A 69 -4.66 -4.30 -13.96
N ILE A 70 -4.21 -4.97 -12.87
CA ILE A 70 -3.90 -6.41 -12.91
C ILE A 70 -5.18 -7.23 -13.15
N LEU A 71 -6.25 -6.96 -12.39
CA LEU A 71 -7.49 -7.72 -12.53
C LEU A 71 -8.13 -7.53 -13.91
N SER A 72 -8.04 -6.32 -14.49
CA SER A 72 -8.55 -6.00 -15.83
C SER A 72 -7.86 -6.75 -16.97
N VAL A 73 -6.73 -7.43 -16.71
CA VAL A 73 -6.10 -8.29 -17.72
C VAL A 73 -7.02 -9.44 -18.14
N LYS A 74 -7.89 -9.92 -17.22
CA LYS A 74 -8.76 -11.07 -17.45
C LYS A 74 -10.23 -10.82 -17.13
N TRP A 75 -10.54 -9.89 -16.22
CA TRP A 75 -11.86 -9.70 -15.66
C TRP A 75 -12.46 -8.34 -16.03
N ASN A 76 -13.78 -8.32 -16.18
CA ASN A 76 -14.53 -7.07 -16.20
C ASN A 76 -14.74 -6.61 -14.76
N ILE A 77 -14.07 -5.53 -14.36
CA ILE A 77 -14.09 -5.05 -12.99
C ILE A 77 -14.83 -3.74 -12.83
N PHE A 78 -15.39 -3.52 -11.65
CA PHE A 78 -15.75 -2.19 -11.18
C PHE A 78 -14.58 -1.59 -10.38
N GLU A 79 -14.20 -0.36 -10.66
CA GLU A 79 -13.21 0.40 -9.90
C GLU A 79 -13.81 1.73 -9.43
N SER A 80 -13.64 2.08 -8.15
CA SER A 80 -14.02 3.41 -7.67
C SER A 80 -13.22 4.50 -8.40
N LYS A 81 -13.93 5.55 -8.85
CA LYS A 81 -13.34 6.60 -9.71
C LYS A 81 -12.32 7.43 -8.92
N ASP A 82 -11.15 7.66 -9.49
CA ASP A 82 -10.08 8.53 -8.96
C ASP A 82 -9.92 8.43 -7.43
N TYR A 83 -10.08 9.55 -6.72
CA TYR A 83 -10.05 9.70 -5.27
C TYR A 83 -11.47 9.77 -4.66
N TRP A 84 -12.50 9.25 -5.34
CA TRP A 84 -13.87 9.18 -4.84
C TRP A 84 -13.96 8.13 -3.74
N ASN A 85 -13.69 8.56 -2.51
CA ASN A 85 -13.52 7.69 -1.35
C ASN A 85 -14.32 8.14 -0.11
N THR A 86 -15.37 8.99 -0.32
CA THR A 86 -16.34 9.32 0.73
C THR A 86 -17.54 8.35 0.72
N THR A 87 -18.30 8.31 1.79
CA THR A 87 -19.49 7.45 1.91
C THR A 87 -20.56 7.74 0.86
N GLU A 88 -20.71 9.02 0.45
CA GLU A 88 -21.60 9.42 -0.64
C GLU A 88 -21.16 8.82 -1.97
N HIS A 89 -19.86 8.78 -2.22
CA HIS A 89 -19.31 8.11 -3.39
C HIS A 89 -19.54 6.60 -3.35
N THR A 90 -19.39 5.97 -2.17
CA THR A 90 -19.65 4.53 -2.04
C THR A 90 -21.10 4.17 -2.31
N LYS A 91 -22.06 5.02 -1.92
CA LYS A 91 -23.47 4.84 -2.31
C LYS A 91 -23.67 4.85 -3.82
N LYS A 92 -23.06 5.83 -4.52
CA LYS A 92 -23.09 5.89 -5.99
C LYS A 92 -22.43 4.67 -6.64
N HIS A 93 -21.26 4.25 -6.13
CA HIS A 93 -20.59 3.06 -6.62
C HIS A 93 -21.47 1.81 -6.50
N LYS A 94 -22.23 1.68 -5.38
CA LYS A 94 -23.16 0.56 -5.20
C LYS A 94 -24.23 0.50 -6.28
N GLU A 95 -24.70 1.64 -6.76
CA GLU A 95 -25.69 1.74 -7.84
C GLU A 95 -25.11 1.39 -9.22
N GLU A 96 -23.80 1.62 -9.42
CA GLU A 96 -23.10 1.33 -10.68
C GLU A 96 -22.62 -0.13 -10.78
N ILE A 97 -22.45 -0.83 -9.65
CA ILE A 97 -22.03 -2.24 -9.62
C ILE A 97 -23.18 -3.12 -10.09
N ASN A 98 -22.90 -4.05 -11.01
CA ASN A 98 -23.90 -4.94 -11.60
C ASN A 98 -23.35 -6.34 -11.86
N ALA A 99 -24.19 -7.26 -12.31
CA ALA A 99 -23.86 -8.67 -12.51
C ALA A 99 -22.81 -8.96 -13.60
N SER A 100 -22.44 -7.98 -14.41
CA SER A 100 -21.35 -8.15 -15.40
C SER A 100 -19.96 -8.01 -14.79
N HIS A 101 -19.85 -7.45 -13.58
CA HIS A 101 -18.56 -7.29 -12.92
C HIS A 101 -18.11 -8.59 -12.25
N GLU A 102 -16.88 -8.96 -12.49
CA GLU A 102 -16.23 -10.17 -11.93
C GLU A 102 -15.40 -9.85 -10.68
N ALA A 103 -15.10 -8.56 -10.44
CA ALA A 103 -14.53 -8.06 -9.20
C ALA A 103 -14.88 -6.57 -9.00
N VAL A 104 -14.80 -6.12 -7.74
CA VAL A 104 -15.06 -4.74 -7.32
C VAL A 104 -13.86 -4.23 -6.54
N VAL A 105 -13.25 -3.10 -6.94
CA VAL A 105 -12.09 -2.50 -6.27
C VAL A 105 -12.43 -1.10 -5.78
N LEU A 106 -12.44 -0.90 -4.47
CA LEU A 106 -12.92 0.30 -3.80
C LEU A 106 -11.82 0.96 -2.97
N GLU A 107 -11.81 2.28 -2.95
CA GLU A 107 -11.02 3.07 -2.01
C GLU A 107 -11.92 3.61 -0.89
N TYR A 108 -11.61 3.26 0.38
CA TYR A 108 -12.31 3.74 1.56
C TYR A 108 -11.48 4.80 2.27
N GLY A 109 -11.90 6.06 2.15
CA GLY A 109 -11.31 7.19 2.85
C GLY A 109 -11.73 7.24 4.32
N MET A 110 -10.91 7.90 5.14
CA MET A 110 -11.20 8.11 6.54
C MET A 110 -10.57 9.43 7.02
N ALA A 111 -11.38 10.29 7.62
CA ALA A 111 -10.92 11.50 8.30
C ALA A 111 -11.27 11.46 9.81
N TYR A 112 -12.31 10.70 10.19
CA TYR A 112 -12.82 10.57 11.56
C TYR A 112 -13.28 9.14 11.83
N PRO A 113 -13.42 8.73 13.11
CA PRO A 113 -14.01 7.43 13.48
C PRO A 113 -15.42 7.27 12.91
N GLY A 114 -15.80 6.03 12.60
CA GLY A 114 -17.15 5.66 12.07
C GLY A 114 -17.27 5.78 10.55
N ILE A 115 -16.38 6.47 9.85
CA ILE A 115 -16.47 6.65 8.39
C ILE A 115 -16.28 5.32 7.66
N ILE A 116 -15.27 4.52 8.03
CA ILE A 116 -15.02 3.23 7.39
C ILE A 116 -16.13 2.23 7.73
N THR A 117 -16.64 2.26 8.95
CA THR A 117 -17.83 1.47 9.35
C THR A 117 -19.03 1.78 8.41
N ASN A 118 -19.27 3.06 8.11
CA ASN A 118 -20.31 3.46 7.17
C ASN A 118 -20.04 2.97 5.75
N HIS A 119 -18.79 3.01 5.26
CA HIS A 119 -18.43 2.42 3.98
C HIS A 119 -18.78 0.92 3.93
N CYS A 120 -18.37 0.16 4.94
CA CYS A 120 -18.63 -1.29 5.01
C CYS A 120 -20.12 -1.63 5.11
N SER A 121 -20.93 -0.78 5.75
CA SER A 121 -22.39 -0.97 5.81
C SER A 121 -23.08 -0.78 4.45
N ILE A 122 -22.48 0.00 3.54
CA ILE A 122 -23.00 0.22 2.18
C ILE A 122 -22.58 -0.90 1.25
N ILE A 123 -21.26 -1.22 1.22
CA ILE A 123 -20.66 -2.32 0.46
C ILE A 123 -19.69 -3.04 1.38
N GLN A 124 -20.04 -4.25 1.81
CA GLN A 124 -19.17 -5.08 2.66
C GLN A 124 -18.09 -5.75 1.81
N PRO A 125 -16.78 -5.51 2.09
CA PRO A 125 -15.73 -6.21 1.38
C PRO A 125 -15.48 -7.61 1.94
N ASN A 126 -15.00 -8.52 1.09
CA ASN A 126 -14.47 -9.84 1.49
C ASN A 126 -12.94 -9.93 1.33
N ILE A 127 -12.32 -8.92 0.73
CA ILE A 127 -10.87 -8.73 0.69
C ILE A 127 -10.57 -7.29 1.12
N SER A 128 -9.60 -7.10 2.00
CA SER A 128 -9.25 -5.78 2.49
C SER A 128 -7.74 -5.55 2.51
N ILE A 129 -7.34 -4.32 2.22
CA ILE A 129 -5.95 -3.88 2.27
C ILE A 129 -5.85 -2.68 3.21
N VAL A 130 -4.98 -2.76 4.21
CA VAL A 130 -4.54 -1.60 4.99
C VAL A 130 -3.10 -1.30 4.59
N THR A 131 -2.91 -0.25 3.80
CA THR A 131 -1.60 0.05 3.19
C THR A 131 -0.55 0.44 4.22
N ASN A 132 -0.89 1.34 5.14
CA ASN A 132 -0.07 1.77 6.26
C ASN A 132 -0.87 2.62 7.27
N ILE A 133 -0.28 2.82 8.45
CA ILE A 133 -0.76 3.72 9.51
C ILE A 133 0.26 4.85 9.68
N GLY A 134 -0.06 6.02 9.15
CA GLY A 134 0.79 7.20 9.19
C GLY A 134 0.06 8.45 9.67
N LEU A 135 0.74 9.60 9.62
CA LEU A 135 0.28 10.87 10.19
C LEU A 135 -0.80 11.60 9.37
N ALA A 136 -1.28 11.01 8.26
CA ALA A 136 -2.42 11.62 7.54
C ALA A 136 -3.65 11.64 8.45
N HIS A 137 -4.27 12.82 8.58
CA HIS A 137 -5.42 13.11 9.45
C HIS A 137 -5.16 12.99 10.96
N VAL A 138 -3.91 12.80 11.41
CA VAL A 138 -3.60 12.61 12.85
C VAL A 138 -4.06 13.77 13.73
N GLY A 139 -4.12 15.00 13.20
CA GLY A 139 -4.68 16.16 13.89
C GLY A 139 -6.16 16.01 14.26
N ASN A 140 -6.93 15.14 13.58
CA ASN A 140 -8.31 14.83 13.93
C ASN A 140 -8.42 13.77 15.05
N PHE A 141 -7.29 13.31 15.56
CA PHE A 141 -7.15 12.29 16.62
C PHE A 141 -6.23 12.80 17.73
N ASP A 142 -6.17 14.12 17.96
CA ASP A 142 -5.35 14.75 18.99
C ASP A 142 -3.85 14.35 18.95
N GLY A 143 -3.35 14.09 17.74
CA GLY A 143 -1.98 13.62 17.53
C GLY A 143 -1.76 12.12 17.83
N ASP A 144 -2.80 11.37 18.21
CA ASP A 144 -2.67 9.96 18.58
C ASP A 144 -2.71 9.04 17.36
N ILE A 145 -1.57 8.43 17.04
CA ILE A 145 -1.44 7.45 15.96
C ILE A 145 -2.26 6.17 16.22
N LYS A 146 -2.49 5.81 17.49
CA LYS A 146 -3.33 4.67 17.85
C LYS A 146 -4.79 4.95 17.54
N GLY A 147 -5.25 6.20 17.70
CA GLY A 147 -6.58 6.64 17.28
C GLY A 147 -6.77 6.46 15.77
N VAL A 148 -5.76 6.84 14.96
CA VAL A 148 -5.76 6.63 13.51
C VAL A 148 -5.81 5.13 13.17
N ALA A 149 -5.02 4.28 13.86
CA ALA A 149 -5.01 2.83 13.65
C ALA A 149 -6.36 2.21 14.02
N LYS A 150 -6.97 2.61 15.14
CA LYS A 150 -8.30 2.15 15.57
C LYS A 150 -9.37 2.48 14.54
N ALA A 151 -9.40 3.72 14.03
CA ALA A 151 -10.35 4.11 12.98
C ALA A 151 -10.16 3.32 11.67
N LYS A 152 -8.92 2.94 11.31
CA LYS A 152 -8.67 2.07 10.16
C LYS A 152 -9.01 0.61 10.43
N SER A 153 -8.98 0.16 11.69
CA SER A 153 -9.42 -1.18 12.10
C SER A 153 -10.91 -1.40 11.88
N GLU A 154 -11.70 -0.33 11.73
CA GLU A 154 -13.10 -0.43 11.31
C GLU A 154 -13.28 -1.22 10.00
N LEU A 155 -12.28 -1.17 9.07
CA LEU A 155 -12.30 -2.00 7.88
C LEU A 155 -12.21 -3.49 8.21
N ILE A 156 -11.37 -3.86 9.19
CA ILE A 156 -11.19 -5.25 9.64
C ILE A 156 -12.47 -5.77 10.30
N HIS A 157 -13.12 -4.93 11.10
CA HIS A 157 -14.38 -5.28 11.78
C HIS A 157 -15.56 -5.34 10.81
N GLY A 158 -15.58 -4.47 9.80
CA GLY A 158 -16.70 -4.33 8.87
C GLY A 158 -16.63 -5.28 7.66
N MET A 159 -15.50 -5.92 7.39
CA MET A 159 -15.35 -6.88 6.29
C MET A 159 -15.90 -8.28 6.63
N ASP A 160 -16.01 -9.15 5.64
CA ASP A 160 -16.25 -10.57 5.89
C ASP A 160 -15.16 -11.14 6.81
N GLN A 161 -15.59 -11.68 7.96
CA GLN A 161 -14.68 -12.19 8.98
C GLN A 161 -13.93 -13.47 8.58
N ASN A 162 -14.32 -14.12 7.49
CA ASN A 162 -13.61 -15.26 6.88
C ASN A 162 -12.86 -14.88 5.61
N GLY A 163 -12.79 -13.59 5.30
CA GLY A 163 -12.16 -13.04 4.10
C GLY A 163 -10.64 -13.01 4.12
N LEU A 164 -10.06 -12.14 3.29
CA LEU A 164 -8.63 -11.92 3.17
C LEU A 164 -8.25 -10.51 3.61
N LEU A 165 -7.27 -10.39 4.49
CA LEU A 165 -6.69 -9.12 4.93
C LEU A 165 -5.22 -9.04 4.52
N ILE A 166 -4.83 -7.94 3.84
CA ILE A 166 -3.43 -7.65 3.48
C ILE A 166 -2.90 -6.54 4.39
N LEU A 167 -1.74 -6.76 4.99
CA LEU A 167 -1.06 -5.82 5.90
C LEU A 167 0.40 -5.59 5.48
N ASN A 168 0.90 -4.39 5.75
CA ASN A 168 2.31 -4.06 5.57
C ASN A 168 3.11 -4.46 6.82
N LYS A 169 4.06 -5.39 6.66
CA LYS A 169 4.92 -5.90 7.73
C LYS A 169 5.98 -4.90 8.20
N ASP A 170 6.35 -3.97 7.33
CA ASP A 170 7.36 -2.94 7.60
C ASP A 170 6.75 -1.66 8.19
N ASP A 171 5.44 -1.60 8.35
CA ASP A 171 4.78 -0.49 9.01
C ASP A 171 4.65 -0.75 10.52
N ASP A 172 5.54 -0.14 11.30
CA ASP A 172 5.59 -0.29 12.76
C ASP A 172 4.26 0.03 13.46
N ASN A 173 3.45 0.89 12.87
CA ASN A 173 2.16 1.29 13.45
C ASN A 173 1.04 0.28 13.13
N SER A 174 1.24 -0.61 12.19
CA SER A 174 0.30 -1.71 11.89
C SER A 174 0.10 -2.64 13.09
N LYS A 175 1.02 -2.66 14.07
CA LYS A 175 0.84 -3.37 15.36
C LYS A 175 -0.34 -2.87 16.19
N TYR A 176 -0.84 -1.67 15.94
CA TYR A 176 -2.00 -1.09 16.61
C TYR A 176 -3.33 -1.42 15.94
N LEU A 177 -3.30 -2.14 14.80
CA LEU A 177 -4.51 -2.62 14.16
C LEU A 177 -5.16 -3.75 14.98
N GLU A 178 -6.48 -3.70 15.10
CA GLU A 178 -7.27 -4.64 15.91
C GLU A 178 -7.59 -5.90 15.08
N THR A 179 -6.60 -6.80 14.94
CA THR A 179 -6.70 -8.04 14.14
C THR A 179 -7.08 -9.28 14.96
N GLN A 180 -7.13 -9.19 16.30
CA GLN A 180 -7.22 -10.34 17.21
C GLN A 180 -8.51 -11.16 17.06
N GLN A 181 -9.59 -10.55 16.59
CA GLN A 181 -10.88 -11.21 16.38
C GLN A 181 -11.12 -11.64 14.92
N PHE A 182 -10.25 -11.24 14.00
CA PHE A 182 -10.35 -11.61 12.59
C PHE A 182 -10.05 -13.11 12.42
N LYS A 183 -10.96 -13.83 11.77
CA LYS A 183 -10.88 -15.30 11.60
C LYS A 183 -10.39 -15.70 10.21
N GLY A 184 -10.35 -14.73 9.29
CA GLY A 184 -9.95 -14.95 7.91
C GLY A 184 -8.43 -15.10 7.74
N LYS A 185 -8.00 -15.11 6.52
CA LYS A 185 -6.58 -15.20 6.17
C LYS A 185 -5.93 -13.82 6.22
N ILE A 186 -4.81 -13.70 6.91
CA ILE A 186 -3.94 -12.51 6.88
C ILE A 186 -2.72 -12.85 6.03
N LEU A 187 -2.42 -12.01 5.05
CA LEU A 187 -1.19 -12.05 4.26
C LEU A 187 -0.44 -10.74 4.44
N THR A 188 0.87 -10.83 4.45
CA THR A 188 1.75 -9.68 4.68
C THR A 188 2.55 -9.32 3.44
N VAL A 189 2.77 -8.03 3.24
CA VAL A 189 3.72 -7.49 2.25
C VAL A 189 4.90 -6.84 2.96
N GLY A 190 6.08 -6.90 2.39
CA GLY A 190 7.27 -6.30 2.99
C GLY A 190 8.42 -6.13 2.00
N ILE A 191 9.39 -5.31 2.39
CA ILE A 191 10.67 -5.11 1.71
C ILE A 191 11.80 -5.49 2.66
N HIS A 192 11.81 -4.90 3.85
CA HIS A 192 12.86 -5.05 4.86
C HIS A 192 12.62 -6.22 5.81
N SER A 193 11.37 -6.53 6.10
CA SER A 193 10.96 -7.64 6.96
C SER A 193 10.56 -8.86 6.14
N THR A 194 10.79 -10.06 6.68
CA THR A 194 10.25 -11.30 6.11
C THR A 194 8.73 -11.24 6.07
N ALA A 195 8.14 -11.38 4.90
CA ALA A 195 6.72 -11.30 4.64
C ALA A 195 6.28 -12.38 3.65
N ASP A 196 4.96 -12.64 3.57
CA ASP A 196 4.43 -13.60 2.59
C ASP A 196 4.72 -13.18 1.15
N TYR A 197 4.66 -11.88 0.89
CA TYR A 197 5.04 -11.25 -0.38
C TYR A 197 6.15 -10.24 -0.11
N GLN A 198 7.40 -10.67 -0.27
CA GLN A 198 8.56 -9.83 -0.03
C GLN A 198 9.24 -9.44 -1.33
N ALA A 199 9.43 -8.12 -1.54
CA ALA A 199 10.28 -7.61 -2.61
C ALA A 199 11.73 -7.47 -2.15
N TYR A 200 12.67 -7.69 -3.05
CA TYR A 200 14.12 -7.52 -2.84
C TYR A 200 14.80 -7.12 -4.14
N ASP A 201 16.09 -6.80 -4.11
CA ASP A 201 16.84 -6.27 -5.25
C ASP A 201 16.14 -5.07 -5.89
N ILE A 202 15.69 -4.12 -5.05
CA ILE A 202 14.94 -2.95 -5.49
C ILE A 202 15.90 -1.91 -6.07
N GLN A 203 15.60 -1.43 -7.27
CA GLN A 203 16.44 -0.46 -7.97
C GLN A 203 15.59 0.58 -8.70
N TYR A 204 16.07 1.83 -8.70
CA TYR A 204 15.59 2.85 -9.63
C TYR A 204 16.00 2.48 -11.05
N LYS A 205 15.07 2.40 -11.97
CA LYS A 205 15.31 2.03 -13.35
C LYS A 205 14.43 2.86 -14.28
N ASP A 206 15.03 3.59 -15.18
CA ASP A 206 14.33 4.50 -16.07
C ASP A 206 13.42 5.47 -15.29
N ILE A 207 12.13 5.48 -15.59
CA ILE A 207 11.11 6.29 -14.91
C ILE A 207 10.32 5.48 -13.86
N GLY A 208 10.87 4.38 -13.37
CA GLY A 208 10.18 3.46 -12.48
C GLY A 208 11.08 2.70 -11.53
N MET A 209 10.55 1.64 -10.95
CA MET A 209 11.27 0.75 -10.03
C MET A 209 11.30 -0.67 -10.58
N SER A 210 12.47 -1.31 -10.55
CA SER A 210 12.60 -2.75 -10.74
C SER A 210 12.84 -3.43 -9.40
N PHE A 211 12.29 -4.62 -9.22
CA PHE A 211 12.47 -5.43 -8.03
C PHE A 211 12.25 -6.90 -8.35
N LYS A 212 12.63 -7.78 -7.44
CA LYS A 212 12.34 -9.21 -7.50
C LYS A 212 11.36 -9.61 -6.41
N ILE A 213 10.58 -10.65 -6.68
CA ILE A 213 9.68 -11.28 -5.74
C ILE A 213 9.67 -12.78 -5.98
N LYS A 214 9.43 -13.57 -4.94
CA LYS A 214 9.27 -15.01 -5.05
C LYS A 214 7.78 -15.37 -5.06
N LEU A 215 7.28 -15.91 -6.17
CA LEU A 215 5.92 -16.44 -6.31
C LEU A 215 5.97 -17.92 -6.66
N HIS A 216 5.20 -18.76 -5.94
CA HIS A 216 5.15 -20.21 -6.14
C HIS A 216 6.53 -20.88 -6.19
N GLY A 217 7.47 -20.40 -5.38
CA GLY A 217 8.84 -20.91 -5.31
C GLY A 217 9.78 -20.43 -6.42
N GLN A 218 9.30 -19.64 -7.37
CA GLN A 218 10.09 -19.07 -8.47
C GLN A 218 10.43 -17.60 -8.22
N GLU A 219 11.69 -17.22 -8.46
CA GLU A 219 12.11 -15.81 -8.47
C GLU A 219 11.62 -15.13 -9.75
N ILE A 220 10.93 -14.01 -9.59
CA ILE A 220 10.33 -13.27 -10.70
C ILE A 220 10.76 -11.81 -10.63
N ALA A 221 11.38 -11.32 -11.71
CA ALA A 221 11.69 -9.91 -11.85
C ALA A 221 10.42 -9.13 -12.25
N MET A 222 10.14 -8.05 -11.52
CA MET A 222 9.01 -7.15 -11.71
C MET A 222 9.52 -5.74 -12.04
N TYR A 223 8.65 -4.95 -12.67
CA TYR A 223 8.86 -3.54 -12.95
C TYR A 223 7.54 -2.78 -12.77
N ILE A 224 7.63 -1.57 -12.21
CA ILE A 224 6.52 -0.63 -12.11
C ILE A 224 6.93 0.72 -12.69
N PRO A 225 6.11 1.36 -13.54
CA PRO A 225 6.44 2.62 -14.22
C PRO A 225 6.18 3.84 -13.32
N ILE A 226 6.59 3.77 -12.07
CA ILE A 226 6.48 4.86 -11.08
C ILE A 226 7.66 4.77 -10.12
N LEU A 227 8.28 5.92 -9.84
CA LEU A 227 9.46 6.04 -8.99
C LEU A 227 9.10 6.00 -7.49
N GLY A 228 10.01 5.48 -6.68
CA GLY A 228 9.96 5.48 -5.23
C GLY A 228 9.63 4.11 -4.63
N GLU A 229 10.45 3.72 -3.63
CA GLU A 229 10.33 2.43 -2.95
C GLU A 229 8.95 2.21 -2.31
N HIS A 230 8.33 3.27 -1.81
CA HIS A 230 6.96 3.21 -1.27
C HIS A 230 5.92 2.75 -2.31
N HIS A 231 6.17 2.89 -3.61
CA HIS A 231 5.31 2.35 -4.65
C HIS A 231 5.51 0.86 -4.88
N VAL A 232 6.65 0.29 -4.47
CA VAL A 232 6.85 -1.16 -4.45
C VAL A 232 5.89 -1.80 -3.45
N TYR A 233 5.69 -1.22 -2.25
CA TYR A 233 4.65 -1.69 -1.31
C TYR A 233 3.24 -1.63 -1.93
N ASN A 234 2.92 -0.56 -2.66
CA ASN A 234 1.62 -0.44 -3.32
C ASN A 234 1.42 -1.54 -4.39
N ALA A 235 2.47 -1.87 -5.13
CA ALA A 235 2.45 -2.98 -6.08
C ALA A 235 2.35 -4.34 -5.37
N LEU A 236 3.08 -4.56 -4.28
CA LEU A 236 3.00 -5.80 -3.49
C LEU A 236 1.59 -6.06 -2.95
N ASN A 237 0.89 -5.03 -2.48
CA ASN A 237 -0.51 -5.14 -2.07
C ASN A 237 -1.39 -5.69 -3.21
N ALA A 238 -1.21 -5.16 -4.42
CA ALA A 238 -1.95 -5.59 -5.60
C ALA A 238 -1.55 -7.00 -6.06
N ILE A 239 -0.25 -7.31 -6.05
CA ILE A 239 0.29 -8.64 -6.37
C ILE A 239 -0.28 -9.69 -5.43
N ALA A 240 -0.28 -9.44 -4.11
CA ALA A 240 -0.77 -10.37 -3.11
C ALA A 240 -2.25 -10.73 -3.31
N VAL A 241 -3.10 -9.74 -3.62
CA VAL A 241 -4.51 -9.99 -3.91
C VAL A 241 -4.69 -10.73 -5.24
N ALA A 242 -4.00 -10.32 -6.30
CA ALA A 242 -4.12 -10.93 -7.62
C ALA A 242 -3.64 -12.39 -7.61
N ASP A 243 -2.52 -12.68 -6.95
CA ASP A 243 -2.00 -14.03 -6.79
C ASP A 243 -2.98 -14.92 -5.98
N TYR A 244 -3.54 -14.40 -4.88
CA TYR A 244 -4.59 -15.09 -4.11
C TYR A 244 -5.83 -15.40 -4.94
N LEU A 245 -6.19 -14.53 -5.88
CA LEU A 245 -7.32 -14.71 -6.80
C LEU A 245 -6.99 -15.64 -7.98
N GLY A 246 -5.73 -16.10 -8.11
CA GLY A 246 -5.29 -17.08 -9.10
C GLY A 246 -4.80 -16.46 -10.42
N PHE A 247 -4.40 -15.20 -10.42
CA PHE A 247 -3.72 -14.59 -11.57
C PHE A 247 -2.31 -15.15 -11.71
N SER A 248 -1.91 -15.45 -12.93
CA SER A 248 -0.55 -15.93 -13.17
C SER A 248 0.48 -14.81 -13.04
N PRO A 249 1.77 -15.14 -12.79
CA PRO A 249 2.84 -14.15 -12.79
C PRO A 249 2.93 -13.32 -14.09
N ALA A 250 2.55 -13.91 -15.22
CA ALA A 250 2.50 -13.20 -16.51
C ALA A 250 1.37 -12.15 -16.57
N ASP A 251 0.19 -12.50 -16.07
CA ASP A 251 -0.94 -11.57 -15.96
C ASP A 251 -0.59 -10.40 -15.03
N ILE A 252 0.01 -10.72 -13.87
CA ILE A 252 0.45 -9.72 -12.89
C ILE A 252 1.46 -8.75 -13.52
N LYS A 253 2.49 -9.26 -14.20
CA LYS A 253 3.46 -8.42 -14.93
C LYS A 253 2.79 -7.50 -15.95
N THR A 254 1.85 -8.04 -16.71
CA THR A 254 1.11 -7.26 -17.72
C THR A 254 0.35 -6.12 -17.05
N GLY A 255 -0.37 -6.38 -15.98
CA GLY A 255 -1.18 -5.40 -15.27
C GLY A 255 -0.37 -4.40 -14.45
N LEU A 256 0.87 -4.72 -14.04
CA LEU A 256 1.75 -3.76 -13.35
C LEU A 256 2.17 -2.59 -14.26
N ASN A 257 2.07 -2.73 -15.59
CA ASN A 257 2.21 -1.62 -16.52
C ASN A 257 0.91 -0.78 -16.58
N PHE A 258 0.57 -0.16 -15.48
CA PHE A 258 -0.68 0.55 -15.25
C PHE A 258 -0.64 2.02 -15.69
N LYS A 259 -1.82 2.60 -15.90
CA LYS A 259 -1.93 4.05 -16.08
C LYS A 259 -1.77 4.74 -14.74
N LYS A 260 -0.62 5.37 -14.54
CA LYS A 260 -0.29 6.09 -13.31
C LYS A 260 -1.32 7.19 -13.01
N PRO A 261 -1.87 7.28 -11.79
CA PRO A 261 -2.68 8.41 -11.39
C PRO A 261 -1.89 9.72 -11.52
N PRO A 262 -2.49 10.79 -12.05
CA PRO A 262 -1.80 12.04 -12.30
C PRO A 262 -1.28 12.68 -11.01
N ARG A 263 -0.24 13.52 -11.13
CA ARG A 263 0.32 14.33 -10.05
C ARG A 263 0.83 13.52 -8.85
N ARG A 264 1.30 12.27 -9.10
CA ARG A 264 1.97 11.40 -8.13
C ARG A 264 3.32 11.00 -8.70
N LEU A 265 4.36 11.73 -8.32
CA LEU A 265 5.72 11.61 -8.85
C LEU A 265 5.72 11.59 -10.40
N THR A 266 4.91 12.46 -10.99
CA THR A 266 4.88 12.64 -12.44
C THR A 266 6.13 13.40 -12.87
N ILE A 267 6.84 12.88 -13.86
CA ILE A 267 8.07 13.49 -14.38
C ILE A 267 7.75 14.30 -15.62
N TYR A 268 8.18 15.55 -15.63
CA TYR A 268 8.21 16.43 -16.79
C TYR A 268 9.67 16.67 -17.15
N ASN A 269 10.04 16.32 -18.38
CA ASN A 269 11.34 16.64 -18.93
C ASN A 269 11.21 17.96 -19.68
N CYS A 270 11.98 18.94 -19.29
CA CYS A 270 11.98 20.28 -19.85
C CYS A 270 13.28 20.54 -20.61
N ARG A 271 13.36 21.66 -21.35
CA ARG A 271 14.57 22.07 -22.06
C ARG A 271 15.77 22.18 -21.10
N ASP A 272 16.95 22.19 -21.63
CA ASP A 272 18.22 22.26 -20.88
C ASP A 272 18.42 21.09 -19.90
N ASN A 273 17.76 19.94 -20.13
CA ASN A 273 17.75 18.77 -19.27
C ASN A 273 17.23 19.06 -17.84
N ILE A 274 16.37 20.06 -17.68
CA ILE A 274 15.66 20.30 -16.44
C ILE A 274 14.59 19.21 -16.25
N THR A 275 14.51 18.66 -15.05
CA THR A 275 13.51 17.66 -14.69
C THR A 275 12.60 18.20 -13.58
N VAL A 276 11.28 18.18 -13.80
CA VAL A 276 10.31 18.57 -12.77
C VAL A 276 9.56 17.33 -12.30
N ILE A 277 9.54 17.12 -10.99
CA ILE A 277 8.82 16.05 -10.30
C ILE A 277 7.57 16.64 -9.68
N ASP A 278 6.40 16.28 -10.21
CA ASP A 278 5.10 16.70 -9.70
C ASP A 278 4.54 15.67 -8.71
N ASP A 279 4.45 16.06 -7.43
CA ASP A 279 3.79 15.29 -6.38
C ASP A 279 2.84 16.19 -5.57
N THR A 280 1.84 16.75 -6.26
CA THR A 280 1.01 17.86 -5.77
C THR A 280 -0.43 17.48 -5.42
N VAL A 281 -0.72 16.20 -5.08
CA VAL A 281 -2.07 15.77 -4.66
C VAL A 281 -2.21 15.74 -3.14
N HIS A 282 -1.30 15.06 -2.47
CA HIS A 282 -1.28 14.90 -1.01
C HIS A 282 0.06 15.32 -0.44
N SER A 283 0.04 15.87 0.78
CA SER A 283 1.27 16.20 1.48
C SER A 283 1.15 15.86 2.96
N HIS A 284 2.00 14.96 3.42
CA HIS A 284 2.19 14.55 4.80
C HIS A 284 3.66 14.17 4.99
N PRO A 285 4.20 14.16 6.22
CA PRO A 285 5.64 14.04 6.45
C PRO A 285 6.31 12.84 5.76
N GLN A 286 5.74 11.62 5.87
CA GLN A 286 6.30 10.43 5.24
C GLN A 286 6.29 10.56 3.70
N GLY A 287 5.22 11.13 3.12
CA GLY A 287 5.15 11.36 1.68
C GLY A 287 6.15 12.41 1.18
N VAL A 288 6.49 13.41 2.02
CA VAL A 288 7.53 14.40 1.69
C VAL A 288 8.90 13.71 1.71
N ARG A 289 9.23 12.92 2.75
CA ARG A 289 10.48 12.16 2.80
C ARG A 289 10.63 11.25 1.58
N ALA A 290 9.63 10.45 1.26
CA ALA A 290 9.65 9.57 0.10
C ALA A 290 9.85 10.32 -1.23
N ALA A 291 9.29 11.51 -1.39
CA ALA A 291 9.51 12.34 -2.59
C ALA A 291 10.93 12.94 -2.64
N ILE A 292 11.51 13.29 -1.49
CA ILE A 292 12.91 13.73 -1.37
C ILE A 292 13.87 12.58 -1.71
N ASP A 293 13.56 11.34 -1.30
CA ASP A 293 14.34 10.16 -1.68
C ASP A 293 14.34 9.98 -3.19
N VAL A 294 13.19 10.13 -3.84
CA VAL A 294 13.10 10.08 -5.31
C VAL A 294 13.94 11.19 -5.93
N LEU A 295 13.78 12.45 -5.47
CA LEU A 295 14.59 13.57 -5.95
C LEU A 295 16.08 13.27 -5.84
N THR A 296 16.52 12.75 -4.69
CA THR A 296 17.93 12.45 -4.42
C THR A 296 18.47 11.34 -5.32
N ASN A 297 17.65 10.32 -5.61
CA ASN A 297 18.07 9.18 -6.41
C ASN A 297 18.12 9.46 -7.91
N ILE A 298 17.27 10.36 -8.43
CA ILE A 298 17.22 10.62 -9.89
C ILE A 298 17.97 11.87 -10.31
N ALA A 299 18.26 12.79 -9.40
CA ALA A 299 18.97 14.02 -9.71
C ALA A 299 20.40 13.75 -10.17
N LYS A 300 20.73 14.28 -11.35
CA LYS A 300 22.09 14.16 -11.93
C LYS A 300 23.01 15.28 -11.47
N LYS A 301 22.45 16.43 -11.11
CA LYS A 301 23.17 17.61 -10.61
C LYS A 301 22.42 18.19 -9.43
N ARG A 302 22.05 19.44 -9.49
CA ARG A 302 21.44 20.21 -8.40
C ARG A 302 20.01 19.71 -8.08
N LYS A 303 19.72 19.60 -6.80
CA LYS A 303 18.44 19.18 -6.22
C LYS A 303 17.69 20.37 -5.64
N ILE A 304 16.51 20.64 -6.15
CA ILE A 304 15.65 21.73 -5.68
C ILE A 304 14.38 21.13 -5.10
N ALA A 305 14.05 21.43 -3.84
CA ALA A 305 12.85 20.98 -3.20
C ALA A 305 11.92 22.18 -2.91
N ILE A 306 10.70 22.15 -3.47
CA ILE A 306 9.64 23.13 -3.25
C ILE A 306 8.51 22.44 -2.49
N ILE A 307 8.38 22.74 -1.20
CA ILE A 307 7.46 22.04 -0.28
C ILE A 307 6.37 22.98 0.20
N GLY A 308 5.12 22.62 -0.12
CA GLY A 308 3.93 23.34 0.33
C GLY A 308 3.45 22.91 1.73
N GLN A 309 2.56 23.69 2.31
CA GLN A 309 1.99 23.49 3.63
C GLN A 309 1.29 22.13 3.78
N MET A 310 1.51 21.45 4.92
CA MET A 310 0.78 20.28 5.40
C MET A 310 -0.21 20.72 6.49
N ARG A 311 -1.52 20.50 6.27
CA ARG A 311 -2.57 21.11 7.10
C ARG A 311 -3.10 20.22 8.23
N GLU A 312 -2.87 18.91 8.18
CA GLU A 312 -3.60 17.95 9.02
C GLU A 312 -2.75 17.37 10.17
N LEU A 313 -1.68 18.08 10.54
CA LEU A 313 -0.73 17.59 11.56
C LEU A 313 -1.13 17.97 13.00
N GLY A 314 -2.03 18.95 13.18
CA GLY A 314 -2.38 19.44 14.52
C GLY A 314 -1.14 19.90 15.29
N ASP A 315 -1.05 19.49 16.54
CA ASP A 315 0.05 19.85 17.45
C ASP A 315 1.39 19.20 17.07
N LEU A 316 1.38 18.14 16.27
CA LEU A 316 2.61 17.50 15.77
C LEU A 316 3.33 18.31 14.67
N ARG A 317 2.73 19.41 14.18
CA ARG A 317 3.29 20.16 13.04
C ARG A 317 4.71 20.63 13.29
N GLU A 318 4.96 21.27 14.43
CA GLU A 318 6.27 21.87 14.75
C GLU A 318 7.37 20.81 14.77
N GLU A 319 7.11 19.67 15.44
CA GLU A 319 8.05 18.57 15.51
C GLU A 319 8.29 17.93 14.12
N GLU A 320 7.25 17.70 13.35
CA GLU A 320 7.38 17.10 12.01
C GLU A 320 8.04 18.07 11.01
N TYR A 321 7.78 19.37 11.11
CA TYR A 321 8.47 20.38 10.29
C TYR A 321 9.95 20.47 10.66
N ARG A 322 10.31 20.37 11.93
CA ARG A 322 11.69 20.28 12.38
C ARG A 322 12.39 19.06 11.77
N LYS A 323 11.79 17.86 11.91
CA LYS A 323 12.34 16.61 11.35
C LYS A 323 12.49 16.68 9.82
N LEU A 324 11.58 17.35 9.12
CA LEU A 324 11.68 17.52 7.67
C LEU A 324 12.79 18.48 7.28
N GLY A 325 13.00 19.58 8.02
CA GLY A 325 14.13 20.48 7.80
C GLY A 325 15.48 19.76 7.98
N GLU A 326 15.60 18.94 9.01
CA GLU A 326 16.77 18.09 9.23
C GLU A 326 16.99 17.11 8.06
N TYR A 327 15.91 16.44 7.62
CA TYR A 327 15.94 15.51 6.50
C TYR A 327 16.37 16.15 5.17
N ILE A 328 15.94 17.40 4.91
CA ILE A 328 16.37 18.21 3.75
C ILE A 328 17.88 18.39 3.76
N TYR A 329 18.45 18.73 4.90
CA TYR A 329 19.89 18.93 5.06
C TYR A 329 20.66 17.61 4.87
N GLU A 330 20.22 16.52 5.50
CA GLU A 330 20.85 15.19 5.39
C GLU A 330 20.91 14.69 3.95
N HIS A 331 19.89 15.03 3.12
CA HIS A 331 19.83 14.62 1.72
C HIS A 331 20.56 15.58 0.77
N ASN A 332 21.30 16.57 1.33
CA ASN A 332 22.09 17.53 0.58
C ASN A 332 21.27 18.23 -0.53
N ILE A 333 20.11 18.75 -0.16
CA ILE A 333 19.29 19.56 -1.07
C ILE A 333 19.97 20.90 -1.32
N ASP A 334 20.19 21.25 -2.60
CA ASP A 334 20.94 22.44 -3.01
C ASP A 334 20.15 23.72 -2.88
N LEU A 335 18.81 23.68 -3.04
CA LEU A 335 17.92 24.80 -2.86
C LEU A 335 16.61 24.31 -2.23
N PHE A 336 16.28 24.88 -1.07
CA PHE A 336 15.08 24.55 -0.32
C PHE A 336 14.11 25.72 -0.29
N ILE A 337 12.91 25.49 -0.81
CA ILE A 337 11.87 26.51 -0.91
C ILE A 337 10.61 25.99 -0.20
N THR A 338 10.05 26.80 0.66
CA THR A 338 8.81 26.49 1.36
C THR A 338 7.71 27.47 0.97
N TYR A 339 6.46 26.97 0.87
CA TYR A 339 5.31 27.75 0.48
C TYR A 339 4.12 27.55 1.42
N GLY A 340 3.61 28.65 1.95
CA GLY A 340 2.42 28.68 2.78
C GLY A 340 2.68 28.93 4.26
N PHE A 341 1.60 29.14 5.02
CA PHE A 341 1.66 29.57 6.40
C PHE A 341 2.44 28.60 7.30
N ARG A 342 3.38 29.14 8.08
CA ARG A 342 4.27 28.43 9.02
C ARG A 342 5.21 27.39 8.41
N THR A 343 5.35 27.33 7.08
CA THR A 343 6.30 26.40 6.44
C THR A 343 7.75 26.88 6.55
N GLU A 344 7.98 28.15 6.90
CA GLU A 344 9.31 28.70 7.25
C GLU A 344 9.97 27.95 8.40
N GLU A 345 9.19 27.30 9.28
CA GLU A 345 9.69 26.46 10.38
C GLU A 345 10.58 25.32 9.86
N MET A 346 10.26 24.72 8.69
CA MET A 346 11.11 23.70 8.06
C MET A 346 12.46 24.28 7.60
N GLY A 347 12.44 25.49 7.00
CA GLY A 347 13.66 26.19 6.59
C GLY A 347 14.54 26.60 7.79
N ALA A 348 13.93 27.05 8.88
CA ALA A 348 14.63 27.36 10.11
C ALA A 348 15.30 26.11 10.72
N ALA A 349 14.64 24.96 10.67
CA ALA A 349 15.22 23.71 11.14
C ALA A 349 16.39 23.24 10.26
N ALA A 350 16.27 23.32 8.93
CA ALA A 350 17.38 23.01 8.02
C ALA A 350 18.60 23.90 8.26
N LYS A 351 18.37 25.20 8.49
CA LYS A 351 19.42 26.16 8.88
C LYS A 351 20.09 25.80 10.21
N ALA A 352 19.29 25.39 11.19
CA ALA A 352 19.80 25.04 12.53
C ALA A 352 20.77 23.86 12.52
N VAL A 353 20.63 22.93 11.57
CA VAL A 353 21.53 21.78 11.40
C VAL A 353 22.65 22.03 10.40
N GLY A 354 22.76 23.24 9.82
CA GLY A 354 23.92 23.66 9.04
C GLY A 354 23.67 23.93 7.55
N MET A 355 22.43 23.94 7.08
CA MET A 355 22.14 24.37 5.70
C MET A 355 22.42 25.86 5.53
N ASP A 356 23.11 26.21 4.43
CA ASP A 356 23.43 27.59 4.09
C ASP A 356 22.14 28.43 3.95
N PRO A 357 21.98 29.53 4.75
CA PRO A 357 20.79 30.35 4.68
C PRO A 357 20.51 30.98 3.30
N SER A 358 21.54 31.20 2.48
CA SER A 358 21.36 31.69 1.10
C SER A 358 20.67 30.71 0.16
N LYS A 359 20.52 29.45 0.59
CA LYS A 359 19.85 28.37 -0.14
C LYS A 359 18.45 28.05 0.38
N ILE A 360 17.94 28.83 1.33
CA ILE A 360 16.64 28.62 1.97
C ILE A 360 15.73 29.82 1.69
N TYR A 361 14.56 29.54 1.11
CA TYR A 361 13.57 30.57 0.79
C TYR A 361 12.18 30.19 1.32
N HIS A 362 11.40 31.21 1.65
CA HIS A 362 10.02 31.03 2.10
C HIS A 362 9.11 32.04 1.41
N PHE A 363 7.93 31.60 0.97
CA PHE A 363 6.95 32.44 0.29
C PHE A 363 5.53 32.19 0.80
N LEU A 364 4.75 33.27 0.84
CA LEU A 364 3.30 33.25 1.01
C LEU A 364 2.59 33.65 -0.28
N ASN A 365 3.30 34.31 -1.20
CA ASN A 365 2.83 34.70 -2.53
C ASN A 365 3.47 33.83 -3.60
N LYS A 366 2.66 33.32 -4.51
CA LYS A 366 3.11 32.40 -5.56
C LYS A 366 3.83 33.12 -6.70
N ASP A 367 3.48 34.37 -6.98
CA ASP A 367 4.15 35.17 -8.01
C ASP A 367 5.61 35.45 -7.60
N GLU A 368 5.85 35.82 -6.33
CA GLU A 368 7.20 35.99 -5.79
C GLU A 368 8.02 34.68 -5.84
N LEU A 369 7.37 33.55 -5.54
CA LEU A 369 7.99 32.23 -5.71
C LEU A 369 8.41 32.00 -7.16
N HIS A 370 7.52 32.27 -8.12
CA HIS A 370 7.78 32.08 -9.54
C HIS A 370 8.88 33.03 -10.04
N GLU A 371 8.91 34.29 -9.59
CA GLU A 371 9.99 35.22 -9.90
C GLU A 371 11.37 34.74 -9.40
N LEU A 372 11.42 34.12 -8.20
CA LEU A 372 12.66 33.50 -7.74
C LEU A 372 13.07 32.37 -8.68
N LEU A 373 12.14 31.45 -9.01
CA LEU A 373 12.44 30.30 -9.85
C LEU A 373 13.00 30.70 -11.22
N GLU A 374 12.50 31.79 -11.83
CA GLU A 374 13.05 32.33 -13.08
C GLU A 374 14.52 32.73 -12.99
N LYS A 375 14.94 33.21 -11.80
CA LYS A 375 16.30 33.73 -11.58
C LYS A 375 17.31 32.65 -11.19
N VAL A 376 16.84 31.59 -10.55
CA VAL A 376 17.76 30.63 -9.88
C VAL A 376 17.87 29.27 -10.57
N ILE A 377 16.89 28.90 -11.42
CA ILE A 377 16.90 27.61 -12.12
C ILE A 377 18.00 27.61 -13.20
N GLN A 378 18.72 26.49 -13.27
CA GLN A 378 19.86 26.28 -14.16
C GLN A 378 19.69 24.98 -14.96
N PRO A 379 20.41 24.83 -16.09
CA PRO A 379 20.45 23.60 -16.83
C PRO A 379 20.79 22.39 -15.96
N HIS A 380 20.11 21.27 -16.19
CA HIS A 380 20.25 20.00 -15.47
C HIS A 380 19.73 19.99 -14.00
N ASP A 381 18.98 21.00 -13.58
CA ASP A 381 18.31 20.96 -12.27
C ASP A 381 17.24 19.88 -12.24
N THR A 382 17.10 19.24 -11.08
CA THR A 382 15.97 18.38 -10.77
C THR A 382 15.14 19.03 -9.67
N ILE A 383 13.88 19.30 -9.95
CA ILE A 383 12.99 20.14 -9.13
C ILE A 383 11.82 19.28 -8.65
N LEU A 384 11.72 19.07 -7.34
CA LEU A 384 10.53 18.49 -6.72
C LEU A 384 9.55 19.59 -6.34
N VAL A 385 8.31 19.47 -6.82
CA VAL A 385 7.19 20.29 -6.34
C VAL A 385 6.23 19.39 -5.59
N LYS A 386 6.10 19.59 -4.28
CA LYS A 386 5.24 18.80 -3.41
C LYS A 386 4.30 19.64 -2.59
N GLY A 387 3.01 19.22 -2.58
CA GLY A 387 2.00 19.90 -1.78
C GLY A 387 0.65 19.19 -1.85
N ALA A 388 -0.27 19.56 -0.97
CA ALA A 388 -1.66 19.09 -1.06
C ALA A 388 -2.42 19.85 -2.16
N SER A 389 -3.43 19.24 -2.77
CA SER A 389 -4.28 19.88 -3.79
C SER A 389 -4.82 21.24 -3.33
N LYS A 390 -5.18 21.36 -2.05
CA LYS A 390 -5.68 22.61 -1.44
C LYS A 390 -4.66 23.75 -1.36
N THR A 391 -3.36 23.47 -1.56
CA THR A 391 -2.30 24.50 -1.60
C THR A 391 -2.00 24.97 -3.01
N ASN A 392 -2.66 24.39 -4.01
CA ASN A 392 -2.50 24.71 -5.44
C ASN A 392 -1.04 24.69 -5.92
N MET A 393 -0.19 23.81 -5.35
CA MET A 393 1.21 23.71 -5.77
C MET A 393 1.37 23.23 -7.23
N PHE A 394 0.32 22.63 -7.81
CA PHE A 394 0.30 22.27 -9.21
C PHE A 394 0.45 23.49 -10.16
N ASP A 395 0.07 24.69 -9.72
CA ASP A 395 0.28 25.91 -10.54
C ASP A 395 1.78 26.20 -10.70
N THR A 396 2.59 25.90 -9.69
CA THR A 396 4.06 25.98 -9.80
C THR A 396 4.62 24.96 -10.78
N VAL A 397 4.05 23.74 -10.83
CA VAL A 397 4.43 22.73 -11.85
C VAL A 397 4.11 23.25 -13.25
N LYS A 398 2.88 23.76 -13.46
CA LYS A 398 2.49 24.35 -14.77
C LYS A 398 3.39 25.51 -15.17
N PHE A 399 3.70 26.37 -14.22
CA PHE A 399 4.62 27.49 -14.49
C PHE A 399 5.99 27.00 -14.96
N LEU A 400 6.57 26.01 -14.27
CA LEU A 400 7.85 25.41 -14.66
C LEU A 400 7.80 24.73 -16.02
N ASP A 401 6.76 23.93 -16.25
CA ASP A 401 6.55 23.23 -17.50
C ASP A 401 6.43 24.22 -18.68
N GLN A 402 5.60 25.26 -18.56
CA GLN A 402 5.41 26.30 -19.59
C GLN A 402 6.67 27.15 -19.81
N LYS A 403 7.39 27.53 -18.74
CA LYS A 403 8.57 28.38 -18.82
C LYS A 403 9.77 27.70 -19.44
N PHE A 404 9.92 26.41 -19.15
CA PHE A 404 11.04 25.59 -19.59
C PHE A 404 10.61 24.50 -20.58
N GLN A 405 9.48 24.65 -21.25
CA GLN A 405 9.01 23.75 -22.31
C GLN A 405 10.03 23.65 -23.44
N GLU A 406 10.17 22.44 -24.04
CA GLU A 406 11.02 22.18 -25.20
C GLU A 406 10.59 22.95 -26.44
#